data_4fab8a2876f797ad25bfc800efce5ded
#
_entry.id   4fab8a2876f797ad25bfc800efce5ded
#
_cell.length_a   1.000
_cell.length_b   1.000
_cell.length_c   1.000
_cell.angle_alpha   90.00
_cell.angle_beta   90.00
_cell.angle_gamma   90.00
#
_symmetry.space_group_name_H-M   'P 1'
#
loop_
_entity.id
_entity.type
_entity.pdbx_description
1 polymer ?
#
loop_
_entity_poly.entity_id
_entity_poly.type
_entity_poly.pdbx_seq_one_letter_code
_entity_poly.pdbx_strand_id
1 'polypeptide(L)'
;EVIEQLEPPMLDLHAAEWTSADGYRIRPDAKRFENWEKNYANHLGMGVAVDYSLDADLDRIWIQVARNAAQLREKLLAIPGVTVQDLGETKGGIVTFEIDGLEPDGVSQQLRERWKINTSGSGVSSTRFDMESRGIERMVRASTHYFTTDEEIDLLASAVEELARS
;
A
#
# COMPACT_ATOMS: atom_id res chain seq x y z
N GLU A 1 -4.63 -27.59 -0.69
CA GLU A 1 -3.91 -27.68 0.59
C GLU A 1 -4.53 -26.74 1.64
N VAL A 2 -4.06 -25.47 1.81
CA VAL A 2 -4.68 -24.56 2.79
C VAL A 2 -6.11 -24.21 2.40
N ILE A 3 -6.38 -23.99 1.13
CA ILE A 3 -7.71 -23.58 0.64
C ILE A 3 -8.79 -24.63 0.93
N GLU A 4 -8.43 -25.92 0.95
CA GLU A 4 -9.35 -27.02 1.25
C GLU A 4 -9.78 -27.04 2.71
N GLN A 5 -8.99 -26.44 3.60
CA GLN A 5 -9.27 -26.34 5.05
C GLN A 5 -10.12 -25.12 5.38
N LEU A 6 -10.28 -24.19 4.44
CA LEU A 6 -11.05 -22.97 4.62
C LEU A 6 -12.51 -23.19 4.18
N GLU A 7 -13.42 -23.08 5.11
CA GLU A 7 -14.85 -23.19 4.83
C GLU A 7 -15.42 -21.80 4.52
N PRO A 8 -16.10 -21.63 3.36
CA PRO A 8 -16.73 -20.36 3.00
C PRO A 8 -17.88 -20.03 3.96
N PRO A 9 -18.02 -18.75 4.41
CA PRO A 9 -19.13 -18.35 5.27
C PRO A 9 -20.49 -18.36 4.56
N MET A 10 -20.49 -18.35 3.24
CA MET A 10 -21.66 -18.49 2.38
C MET A 10 -21.33 -19.41 1.20
N LEU A 11 -22.28 -20.25 0.84
CA LEU A 11 -22.19 -21.15 -0.29
C LEU A 11 -23.33 -20.85 -1.28
N ASP A 12 -23.00 -20.84 -2.55
CA ASP A 12 -23.96 -20.83 -3.64
C ASP A 12 -23.58 -21.83 -4.74
N LEU A 13 -24.29 -21.82 -5.88
CA LEU A 13 -24.10 -22.76 -6.98
C LEU A 13 -22.72 -22.69 -7.65
N HIS A 14 -21.92 -21.63 -7.43
CA HIS A 14 -20.52 -21.55 -7.88
C HIS A 14 -19.56 -22.19 -6.88
N ALA A 15 -19.87 -22.08 -5.60
CA ALA A 15 -18.98 -22.50 -4.51
C ALA A 15 -19.06 -24.00 -4.22
N ALA A 16 -20.20 -24.63 -4.53
CA ALA A 16 -20.43 -26.04 -4.24
C ALA A 16 -21.25 -26.72 -5.34
N GLU A 17 -21.06 -28.03 -5.45
CA GLU A 17 -21.88 -28.91 -6.30
C GLU A 17 -23.02 -29.49 -5.47
N TRP A 18 -24.26 -29.35 -5.92
CA TRP A 18 -25.41 -29.96 -5.29
C TRP A 18 -25.47 -31.44 -5.64
N THR A 19 -25.29 -32.31 -4.67
CA THR A 19 -25.18 -33.76 -4.89
C THR A 19 -26.45 -34.55 -4.62
N SER A 20 -27.39 -34.01 -3.82
CA SER A 20 -28.70 -34.57 -3.52
C SER A 20 -29.67 -33.47 -3.06
N ALA A 21 -30.91 -33.79 -2.74
CA ALA A 21 -31.93 -32.83 -2.28
C ALA A 21 -31.44 -32.06 -1.00
N ASP A 22 -30.62 -32.68 -0.18
CA ASP A 22 -30.18 -32.19 1.12
C ASP A 22 -28.64 -32.28 1.28
N GLY A 23 -27.91 -32.52 0.18
CA GLY A 23 -26.48 -32.73 0.21
C GLY A 23 -25.72 -31.93 -0.85
N TYR A 24 -24.55 -31.42 -0.48
CA TYR A 24 -23.64 -30.72 -1.37
C TYR A 24 -22.19 -31.09 -1.11
N ARG A 25 -21.33 -30.79 -2.06
CA ARG A 25 -19.89 -30.91 -1.95
C ARG A 25 -19.23 -29.60 -2.31
N ILE A 26 -18.48 -29.02 -1.36
CA ILE A 26 -17.73 -27.79 -1.58
C ILE A 26 -16.61 -28.04 -2.61
N ARG A 27 -16.40 -27.10 -3.52
CA ARG A 27 -15.34 -27.17 -4.53
C ARG A 27 -13.95 -27.17 -3.87
N PRO A 28 -12.97 -27.92 -4.42
CA PRO A 28 -11.60 -27.96 -3.87
C PRO A 28 -10.77 -26.73 -4.24
N ASP A 29 -11.21 -25.92 -5.22
CA ASP A 29 -10.50 -24.76 -5.74
C ASP A 29 -10.99 -23.42 -5.13
N ALA A 30 -10.36 -22.30 -5.51
CA ALA A 30 -10.68 -20.97 -5.02
C ALA A 30 -12.11 -20.52 -5.36
N LYS A 31 -12.75 -21.16 -6.33
CA LYS A 31 -14.16 -20.87 -6.67
C LYS A 31 -15.13 -21.16 -5.55
N ARG A 32 -14.70 -21.90 -4.50
CA ARG A 32 -15.51 -22.08 -3.28
C ARG A 32 -15.86 -20.78 -2.56
N PHE A 33 -15.14 -19.69 -2.86
CA PHE A 33 -15.35 -18.34 -2.31
C PHE A 33 -16.04 -17.41 -3.29
N GLU A 34 -16.43 -17.87 -4.49
CA GLU A 34 -17.13 -17.07 -5.46
C GLU A 34 -18.64 -17.20 -5.31
N ASN A 35 -19.35 -16.09 -5.49
CA ASN A 35 -20.81 -16.05 -5.57
C ASN A 35 -21.28 -15.99 -7.04
N TRP A 36 -22.52 -16.39 -7.28
CA TRP A 36 -23.15 -16.30 -8.60
C TRP A 36 -23.20 -14.86 -9.11
N GLU A 37 -23.69 -13.95 -8.27
CA GLU A 37 -23.77 -12.55 -8.60
C GLU A 37 -22.39 -11.89 -8.46
N LYS A 38 -21.94 -11.28 -9.56
CA LYS A 38 -20.62 -10.59 -9.64
C LYS A 38 -20.80 -9.14 -10.10
N ASN A 39 -19.92 -8.28 -9.67
CA ASN A 39 -19.85 -6.92 -10.19
C ASN A 39 -19.12 -6.93 -11.55
N TYR A 40 -19.85 -7.21 -12.62
CA TYR A 40 -19.31 -7.30 -13.97
C TYR A 40 -18.72 -5.97 -14.44
N ALA A 41 -19.27 -4.83 -14.03
CA ALA A 41 -18.71 -3.52 -14.36
C ALA A 41 -17.28 -3.36 -13.81
N ASN A 42 -17.06 -3.79 -12.56
CA ASN A 42 -15.72 -3.76 -11.97
C ASN A 42 -14.77 -4.76 -12.64
N HIS A 43 -15.24 -5.93 -13.06
CA HIS A 43 -14.43 -6.90 -13.80
C HIS A 43 -13.97 -6.33 -15.15
N LEU A 44 -14.87 -5.69 -15.90
CA LEU A 44 -14.54 -5.03 -17.16
C LEU A 44 -13.57 -3.85 -16.93
N GLY A 45 -13.84 -3.02 -15.92
CA GLY A 45 -12.96 -1.92 -15.54
C GLY A 45 -11.56 -2.41 -15.13
N MET A 46 -11.47 -3.53 -14.41
CA MET A 46 -10.19 -4.16 -14.06
C MET A 46 -9.44 -4.61 -15.32
N GLY A 47 -10.14 -5.20 -16.31
CA GLY A 47 -9.55 -5.59 -17.59
C GLY A 47 -8.89 -4.39 -18.30
N VAL A 48 -9.62 -3.28 -18.42
CA VAL A 48 -9.11 -2.04 -19.02
C VAL A 48 -7.90 -1.48 -18.24
N ALA A 49 -7.92 -1.54 -16.90
CA ALA A 49 -6.80 -1.10 -16.08
C ALA A 49 -5.55 -1.99 -16.27
N VAL A 50 -5.75 -3.30 -16.46
CA VAL A 50 -4.66 -4.24 -16.77
C VAL A 50 -4.07 -3.93 -18.15
N ASP A 51 -4.90 -3.77 -19.19
CA ASP A 51 -4.45 -3.41 -20.54
C ASP A 51 -3.65 -2.10 -20.51
N TYR A 52 -4.15 -1.07 -19.84
CA TYR A 52 -3.42 0.19 -19.65
C TYR A 52 -2.04 0.00 -18.99
N SER A 53 -1.96 -0.86 -17.98
CA SER A 53 -0.69 -1.14 -17.28
C SER A 53 0.29 -1.90 -18.17
N LEU A 54 -0.20 -2.82 -19.00
CA LEU A 54 0.61 -3.58 -19.96
C LEU A 54 1.13 -2.67 -21.07
N ASP A 55 0.30 -1.78 -21.60
CA ASP A 55 0.69 -0.79 -22.61
C ASP A 55 1.76 0.20 -22.09
N ALA A 56 1.70 0.55 -20.79
CA ALA A 56 2.68 1.40 -20.14
C ALA A 56 4.00 0.69 -19.82
N ASP A 57 4.07 -0.63 -19.95
CA ASP A 57 5.21 -1.50 -19.62
C ASP A 57 5.48 -1.60 -18.11
N LEU A 58 5.10 -2.73 -17.49
CA LEU A 58 5.22 -2.96 -16.04
C LEU A 58 6.66 -2.87 -15.54
N ASP A 59 7.65 -3.29 -16.33
CA ASP A 59 9.05 -3.21 -15.95
C ASP A 59 9.53 -1.75 -15.89
N ARG A 60 9.10 -0.94 -16.83
CA ARG A 60 9.37 0.51 -16.82
C ARG A 60 8.69 1.22 -15.65
N ILE A 61 7.44 0.86 -15.37
CA ILE A 61 6.72 1.36 -14.18
C ILE A 61 7.50 1.02 -12.91
N TRP A 62 7.92 -0.24 -12.77
CA TRP A 62 8.67 -0.69 -11.60
C TRP A 62 10.00 0.05 -11.44
N ILE A 63 10.78 0.15 -12.50
CA ILE A 63 12.07 0.87 -12.49
C ILE A 63 11.89 2.31 -12.03
N GLN A 64 10.86 3.01 -12.55
CA GLN A 64 10.61 4.40 -12.19
C GLN A 64 10.12 4.55 -10.74
N VAL A 65 9.22 3.69 -10.28
CA VAL A 65 8.74 3.68 -8.88
C VAL A 65 9.88 3.41 -7.92
N ALA A 66 10.71 2.40 -8.20
CA ALA A 66 11.86 2.04 -7.36
C ALA A 66 12.88 3.18 -7.29
N ARG A 67 13.20 3.83 -8.43
CA ARG A 67 14.07 5.01 -8.49
C ARG A 67 13.55 6.16 -7.65
N ASN A 68 12.28 6.54 -7.85
CA ASN A 68 11.66 7.66 -7.14
C ASN A 68 11.66 7.43 -5.62
N ALA A 69 11.30 6.22 -5.20
CA ALA A 69 11.30 5.88 -3.78
C ALA A 69 12.71 5.82 -3.18
N ALA A 70 13.70 5.33 -3.91
CA ALA A 70 15.11 5.33 -3.48
C ALA A 70 15.63 6.75 -3.29
N GLN A 71 15.36 7.64 -4.24
CA GLN A 71 15.72 9.06 -4.17
C GLN A 71 15.07 9.76 -2.97
N LEU A 72 13.78 9.50 -2.72
CA LEU A 72 13.10 10.05 -1.54
C LEU A 72 13.74 9.56 -0.24
N ARG A 73 14.02 8.25 -0.11
CA ARG A 73 14.69 7.68 1.07
C ARG A 73 16.03 8.31 1.33
N GLU A 74 16.86 8.45 0.28
CA GLU A 74 18.17 9.06 0.38
C GLU A 74 18.08 10.49 0.91
N LYS A 75 17.16 11.30 0.37
CA LYS A 75 16.97 12.68 0.81
C LYS A 75 16.46 12.76 2.25
N LEU A 76 15.52 11.92 2.65
CA LEU A 76 15.00 11.89 4.02
C LEU A 76 16.06 11.45 5.04
N LEU A 77 16.86 10.43 4.70
CA LEU A 77 17.97 9.96 5.55
C LEU A 77 19.06 11.01 5.77
N ALA A 78 19.20 11.98 4.86
CA ALA A 78 20.17 13.06 4.99
C ALA A 78 19.69 14.18 5.96
N ILE A 79 18.41 14.18 6.37
CA ILE A 79 17.85 15.21 7.26
C ILE A 79 18.07 14.80 8.73
N PRO A 80 18.78 15.60 9.54
CA PRO A 80 18.92 15.34 10.96
C PRO A 80 17.56 15.28 11.68
N GLY A 81 17.36 14.28 12.54
CA GLY A 81 16.10 14.06 13.25
C GLY A 81 15.02 13.36 12.43
N VAL A 82 15.33 12.87 11.23
CA VAL A 82 14.41 12.04 10.43
C VAL A 82 14.88 10.59 10.41
N THR A 83 13.98 9.68 10.76
CA THR A 83 14.22 8.24 10.70
C THR A 83 13.32 7.60 9.64
N VAL A 84 13.93 6.92 8.65
CA VAL A 84 13.19 6.12 7.65
C VAL A 84 12.96 4.72 8.20
N GLN A 85 11.72 4.28 8.20
CA GLN A 85 11.28 3.04 8.86
C GLN A 85 11.15 1.83 7.92
N ASP A 86 11.48 1.97 6.66
CA ASP A 86 11.32 0.90 5.65
C ASP A 86 12.31 -0.25 5.85
N LEU A 87 11.79 -1.48 5.92
CA LEU A 87 12.57 -2.70 6.04
C LEU A 87 12.73 -3.43 4.70
N GLY A 88 13.59 -4.45 4.69
CA GLY A 88 13.81 -5.35 3.56
C GLY A 88 14.86 -4.87 2.57
N GLU A 89 15.36 -5.80 1.76
CA GLU A 89 16.34 -5.53 0.70
C GLU A 89 15.67 -4.87 -0.51
N THR A 90 14.60 -5.49 -1.01
CA THR A 90 13.77 -4.94 -2.09
C THR A 90 12.67 -4.08 -1.52
N LYS A 91 12.68 -2.79 -1.84
CA LYS A 91 11.75 -1.79 -1.33
C LYS A 91 10.85 -1.26 -2.44
N GLY A 92 9.55 -1.14 -2.14
CA GLY A 92 8.56 -0.61 -3.06
C GLY A 92 8.49 0.92 -3.08
N GLY A 93 7.41 1.44 -3.68
CA GLY A 93 7.15 2.88 -3.81
C GLY A 93 6.64 3.56 -2.53
N ILE A 94 6.39 2.80 -1.45
CA ILE A 94 5.97 3.36 -0.16
C ILE A 94 7.22 3.67 0.65
N VAL A 95 7.31 4.89 1.18
CA VAL A 95 8.38 5.36 2.07
C VAL A 95 7.75 5.78 3.37
N THR A 96 8.23 5.23 4.48
CA THR A 96 7.72 5.53 5.82
C THR A 96 8.81 6.19 6.66
N PHE A 97 8.43 7.22 7.42
CA PHE A 97 9.38 7.96 8.22
C PHE A 97 8.75 8.61 9.44
N GLU A 98 9.59 9.00 10.38
CA GLU A 98 9.25 9.80 11.55
C GLU A 98 10.19 11.01 11.62
N ILE A 99 9.73 12.08 12.27
CA ILE A 99 10.54 13.25 12.62
C ILE A 99 10.59 13.35 14.13
N ASP A 100 11.76 13.43 14.71
CA ASP A 100 11.97 13.49 16.16
C ASP A 100 11.12 14.59 16.80
N GLY A 101 10.33 14.21 17.81
CA GLY A 101 9.50 15.14 18.57
C GLY A 101 8.23 15.62 17.88
N LEU A 102 7.93 15.18 16.66
CA LEU A 102 6.72 15.56 15.93
C LEU A 102 5.76 14.37 15.77
N GLU A 103 4.49 14.63 16.03
CA GLU A 103 3.43 13.65 15.79
C GLU A 103 3.18 13.45 14.28
N PRO A 104 3.23 12.20 13.76
CA PRO A 104 3.12 11.92 12.33
C PRO A 104 1.84 12.44 11.64
N ASP A 105 0.71 12.44 12.34
CA ASP A 105 -0.52 13.03 11.78
C ASP A 105 -0.41 14.55 11.67
N GLY A 106 0.20 15.20 12.66
CA GLY A 106 0.49 16.63 12.64
C GLY A 106 1.45 16.99 11.49
N VAL A 107 2.47 16.17 11.25
CA VAL A 107 3.37 16.30 10.09
C VAL A 107 2.59 16.21 8.78
N SER A 108 1.76 15.17 8.61
CA SER A 108 0.94 14.99 7.41
C SER A 108 -0.03 16.16 7.18
N GLN A 109 -0.62 16.68 8.26
CA GLN A 109 -1.48 17.85 8.18
C GLN A 109 -0.71 19.11 7.71
N GLN A 110 0.44 19.41 8.33
CA GLN A 110 1.26 20.56 7.93
C GLN A 110 1.76 20.46 6.49
N LEU A 111 2.21 19.28 6.04
CA LEU A 111 2.62 19.04 4.66
C LEU A 111 1.47 19.38 3.68
N ARG A 112 0.25 18.98 4.01
CA ARG A 112 -0.94 19.28 3.18
C ARG A 112 -1.29 20.77 3.19
N GLU A 113 -1.31 21.39 4.35
CA GLU A 113 -1.76 22.78 4.49
C GLU A 113 -0.78 23.78 3.89
N ARG A 114 0.53 23.60 4.17
CA ARG A 114 1.56 24.58 3.78
C ARG A 114 2.08 24.35 2.37
N TRP A 115 2.31 23.09 1.98
CA TRP A 115 2.95 22.76 0.70
C TRP A 115 2.06 22.00 -0.29
N LYS A 116 0.81 21.68 0.09
CA LYS A 116 -0.14 20.89 -0.73
C LYS A 116 0.36 19.45 -1.03
N ILE A 117 1.19 18.90 -0.15
CA ILE A 117 1.71 17.54 -0.26
C ILE A 117 0.79 16.60 0.51
N ASN A 118 0.26 15.58 -0.16
CA ASN A 118 -0.58 14.58 0.44
C ASN A 118 0.27 13.38 0.93
N THR A 119 0.31 13.20 2.24
CA THR A 119 0.83 12.02 2.92
C THR A 119 -0.26 11.45 3.84
N SER A 120 -0.02 10.30 4.43
CA SER A 120 -0.92 9.71 5.42
C SER A 120 -0.16 9.21 6.64
N GLY A 121 -0.79 9.26 7.81
CA GLY A 121 -0.29 8.56 8.99
C GLY A 121 -0.61 7.06 8.90
N SER A 122 0.34 6.22 9.27
CA SER A 122 0.14 4.79 9.52
C SER A 122 0.39 4.49 10.98
N GLY A 123 -0.54 3.78 11.62
CA GLY A 123 -0.44 3.45 13.04
C GLY A 123 -0.63 1.95 13.29
N VAL A 124 -0.46 1.54 14.53
CA VAL A 124 -0.57 0.14 15.01
C VAL A 124 -1.84 -0.54 14.53
N SER A 125 -2.97 0.17 14.45
CA SER A 125 -4.23 -0.40 13.95
C SER A 125 -4.18 -0.92 12.51
N SER A 126 -3.23 -0.42 11.70
CA SER A 126 -3.07 -0.82 10.29
C SER A 126 -2.08 -1.98 10.10
N THR A 127 -1.05 -2.09 10.94
CA THR A 127 0.01 -3.10 10.83
C THR A 127 0.54 -3.53 12.20
N ARG A 128 -0.35 -4.02 13.06
CA ARG A 128 -0.09 -4.29 14.48
C ARG A 128 1.15 -5.14 14.74
N PHE A 129 1.25 -6.29 14.08
CA PHE A 129 2.36 -7.23 14.34
C PHE A 129 3.74 -6.64 14.01
N ASP A 130 3.85 -5.87 12.92
CA ASP A 130 5.09 -5.21 12.54
C ASP A 130 5.42 -4.09 13.53
N MET A 131 4.50 -3.15 13.72
CA MET A 131 4.78 -1.94 14.50
C MET A 131 5.01 -2.23 15.98
N GLU A 132 4.22 -3.12 16.61
CA GLU A 132 4.43 -3.52 18.00
C GLU A 132 5.78 -4.21 18.21
N SER A 133 6.19 -5.09 17.27
CA SER A 133 7.48 -5.77 17.35
C SER A 133 8.68 -4.82 17.27
N ARG A 134 8.49 -3.65 16.68
CA ARG A 134 9.50 -2.59 16.47
C ARG A 134 9.39 -1.43 17.45
N GLY A 135 8.37 -1.42 18.30
CA GLY A 135 8.10 -0.32 19.21
C GLY A 135 7.70 0.98 18.52
N ILE A 136 7.10 0.90 17.34
CA ILE A 136 6.61 2.04 16.56
C ILE A 136 5.12 2.19 16.81
N GLU A 137 4.67 3.35 17.24
CA GLU A 137 3.25 3.63 17.44
C GLU A 137 2.59 4.19 16.18
N ARG A 138 3.31 5.09 15.49
CA ARG A 138 2.81 5.80 14.32
C ARG A 138 3.96 6.32 13.47
N MET A 139 3.75 6.40 12.15
CA MET A 139 4.72 6.94 11.20
C MET A 139 4.03 7.67 10.05
N VAL A 140 4.72 8.59 9.41
CA VAL A 140 4.27 9.21 8.16
C VAL A 140 4.52 8.25 7.01
N ARG A 141 3.54 8.14 6.10
CA ARG A 141 3.62 7.34 4.89
C ARG A 141 3.53 8.25 3.67
N ALA A 142 4.60 8.32 2.90
CA ALA A 142 4.65 8.90 1.57
C ALA A 142 4.66 7.80 0.52
N SER A 143 3.93 7.98 -0.57
CA SER A 143 3.84 6.98 -1.64
C SER A 143 4.23 7.62 -2.95
N THR A 144 5.35 7.18 -3.53
CA THR A 144 5.78 7.58 -4.86
C THR A 144 5.16 6.67 -5.91
N HIS A 145 4.94 7.19 -7.11
CA HIS A 145 4.46 6.42 -8.24
C HIS A 145 5.31 6.73 -9.49
N TYR A 146 5.08 6.03 -10.61
CA TYR A 146 5.85 6.25 -11.85
C TYR A 146 5.68 7.67 -12.42
N PHE A 147 4.60 8.36 -12.09
CA PHE A 147 4.32 9.74 -12.53
C PHE A 147 4.79 10.81 -11.51
N THR A 148 5.32 10.42 -10.35
CA THR A 148 5.91 11.37 -9.39
C THR A 148 7.18 11.96 -9.97
N THR A 149 7.30 13.29 -9.97
CA THR A 149 8.44 14.01 -10.54
C THR A 149 9.58 14.20 -9.52
N ASP A 150 10.78 14.50 -10.02
CA ASP A 150 11.92 14.81 -9.17
C ASP A 150 11.66 16.08 -8.33
N GLU A 151 10.97 17.08 -8.90
CA GLU A 151 10.60 18.33 -8.21
C GLU A 151 9.63 18.06 -7.05
N GLU A 152 8.68 17.15 -7.21
CA GLU A 152 7.76 16.77 -6.13
C GLU A 152 8.49 16.05 -4.98
N ILE A 153 9.48 15.21 -5.30
CA ILE A 153 10.35 14.55 -4.31
C ILE A 153 11.20 15.60 -3.58
N ASP A 154 11.77 16.56 -4.31
CA ASP A 154 12.57 17.64 -3.75
C ASP A 154 11.74 18.56 -2.84
N LEU A 155 10.52 18.86 -3.25
CA LEU A 155 9.58 19.64 -2.45
C LEU A 155 9.24 18.95 -1.13
N LEU A 156 8.93 17.65 -1.17
CA LEU A 156 8.66 16.89 0.05
C LEU A 156 9.87 16.86 0.98
N ALA A 157 11.08 16.58 0.46
CA ALA A 157 12.30 16.54 1.28
C ALA A 157 12.58 17.90 1.93
N SER A 158 12.44 19.00 1.18
CA SER A 158 12.63 20.36 1.70
C SER A 158 11.59 20.72 2.76
N ALA A 159 10.33 20.33 2.57
CA ALA A 159 9.28 20.57 3.54
C ALA A 159 9.49 19.78 4.85
N VAL A 160 9.95 18.53 4.74
CA VAL A 160 10.32 17.72 5.91
C VAL A 160 11.53 18.32 6.64
N GLU A 161 12.54 18.79 5.93
CA GLU A 161 13.69 19.46 6.53
C GLU A 161 13.29 20.75 7.28
N GLU A 162 12.35 21.53 6.74
CA GLU A 162 11.82 22.73 7.43
C GLU A 162 11.10 22.34 8.72
N LEU A 163 10.28 21.27 8.68
CA LEU A 163 9.57 20.78 9.86
C LEU A 163 10.53 20.22 10.93
N ALA A 164 11.57 19.51 10.53
CA ALA A 164 12.55 18.94 11.46
C ALA A 164 13.40 20.01 12.19
N ARG A 165 13.46 21.24 11.65
CA ARG A 165 14.18 22.36 12.26
C ARG A 165 13.31 23.23 13.18
N SER A 166 11.99 23.03 13.17
CA SER A 166 11.04 23.87 13.91
C SER A 166 10.81 23.39 15.34
#